data_c9a1810d27854eac1be304c35127b7bd
#
_entry.id   c9a1810d27854eac1be304c35127b7bd
#
_cell.length_a   1.000
_cell.length_b   1.000
_cell.length_c   1.000
_cell.angle_alpha   90.00
_cell.angle_beta   90.00
_cell.angle_gamma   90.00
#
_symmetry.space_group_name_H-M   'P 1'
#
loop_
_entity.id
_entity.type
_entity.pdbx_description
1 polymer ?
#
loop_
_entity_poly.entity_id
_entity_poly.type
_entity_poly.pdbx_seq_one_letter_code
_entity_poly.pdbx_strand_id
1 'polypeptide(L)'
;MRDSWDWSQTKKLAPVSDQLACKASWAISAIETLEAAIAIRKNITVADTRISVQHLIDCDSTNVGCVGGWPARAWKFFQKSGFVAPEIYPYKQYLGTKRQCLAIRDKSNVQRLD
;
A
#
# COMPACT_ATOMS: atom_id res chain seq x y z
N MET A 1 -18.78 -26.65 7.05
CA MET A 1 -18.63 -25.51 6.12
C MET A 1 -19.43 -24.33 6.67
N ARG A 2 -18.86 -23.15 6.66
CA ARG A 2 -19.57 -21.94 7.10
C ARG A 2 -20.43 -21.41 5.97
N ASP A 3 -21.64 -20.95 6.30
CA ASP A 3 -22.53 -20.32 5.33
C ASP A 3 -22.03 -18.95 4.88
N SER A 4 -21.24 -18.28 5.73
CA SER A 4 -20.64 -17.00 5.42
C SER A 4 -19.28 -16.90 6.08
N TRP A 5 -18.43 -16.01 5.53
CA TRP A 5 -17.10 -15.78 6.05
C TRP A 5 -16.80 -14.28 6.07
N ASP A 6 -16.39 -13.76 7.23
CA ASP A 6 -16.05 -12.35 7.39
C ASP A 6 -14.57 -12.23 7.77
N TRP A 7 -13.75 -11.79 6.82
CA TRP A 7 -12.32 -11.62 7.00
C TRP A 7 -11.98 -10.57 8.05
N SER A 8 -12.88 -9.60 8.34
CA SER A 8 -12.62 -8.57 9.35
C SER A 8 -12.43 -9.14 10.76
N GLN A 9 -12.96 -10.34 11.02
CA GLN A 9 -12.82 -11.00 12.31
C GLN A 9 -11.55 -11.83 12.46
N THR A 10 -10.72 -11.90 11.42
CA THR A 10 -9.52 -12.73 11.40
C THR A 10 -8.23 -11.95 11.66
N LYS A 11 -8.31 -10.63 11.82
CA LYS A 11 -7.16 -9.70 11.89
C LYS A 11 -6.28 -9.76 10.64
N LYS A 12 -6.85 -10.19 9.50
CA LYS A 12 -6.18 -10.22 8.20
C LYS A 12 -6.49 -9.01 7.35
N LEU A 13 -7.41 -8.14 7.81
CA LEU A 13 -7.78 -6.91 7.12
C LEU A 13 -7.36 -5.69 7.94
N ALA A 14 -6.84 -4.66 7.27
CA ALA A 14 -6.49 -3.40 7.89
C ALA A 14 -7.74 -2.58 8.22
N PRO A 15 -7.67 -1.67 9.22
CA PRO A 15 -8.70 -0.66 9.41
C PRO A 15 -8.85 0.22 8.17
N VAL A 16 -10.03 0.82 8.01
CA VAL A 16 -10.27 1.76 6.90
C VAL A 16 -9.30 2.93 7.02
N SER A 17 -8.64 3.28 5.91
CA SER A 17 -7.64 4.36 5.85
C SER A 17 -8.25 5.66 5.36
N ASP A 18 -7.75 6.78 5.87
CA ASP A 18 -8.11 8.12 5.42
C ASP A 18 -7.01 8.65 4.49
N GLN A 19 -7.40 9.02 3.26
CA GLN A 19 -6.48 9.56 2.27
C GLN A 19 -6.27 11.08 2.40
N LEU A 20 -7.00 11.74 3.32
CA LEU A 20 -6.99 13.19 3.53
C LEU A 20 -7.36 13.94 2.23
N ALA A 21 -6.60 14.97 1.83
CA ALA A 21 -6.88 15.77 0.65
C ALA A 21 -6.44 15.11 -0.67
N CYS A 22 -5.78 13.97 -0.62
CA CYS A 22 -5.24 13.27 -1.79
C CYS A 22 -6.25 12.25 -2.32
N LYS A 23 -6.53 12.26 -3.61
CA LYS A 23 -7.41 11.27 -4.25
C LYS A 23 -6.63 9.97 -4.50
N ALA A 24 -6.20 9.35 -3.44
CA ALA A 24 -5.33 8.18 -3.47
C ALA A 24 -6.06 6.86 -3.19
N SER A 25 -7.38 6.80 -3.46
CA SER A 25 -8.14 5.56 -3.25
C SER A 25 -7.55 4.39 -4.04
N TRP A 26 -6.98 4.65 -5.22
CA TRP A 26 -6.30 3.63 -6.03
C TRP A 26 -5.11 3.02 -5.28
N ALA A 27 -4.33 3.86 -4.60
CA ALA A 27 -3.14 3.41 -3.87
C ALA A 27 -3.53 2.69 -2.58
N ILE A 28 -4.45 3.26 -1.83
CA ILE A 28 -4.94 2.67 -0.58
C ILE A 28 -5.59 1.31 -0.83
N SER A 29 -6.43 1.22 -1.86
CA SER A 29 -7.09 -0.02 -2.25
C SER A 29 -6.08 -1.11 -2.63
N ALA A 30 -5.08 -0.78 -3.45
CA ALA A 30 -4.04 -1.72 -3.85
C ALA A 30 -3.22 -2.20 -2.65
N ILE A 31 -2.84 -1.27 -1.78
CA ILE A 31 -2.01 -1.57 -0.61
C ILE A 31 -2.78 -2.42 0.40
N GLU A 32 -4.02 -2.08 0.70
CA GLU A 32 -4.81 -2.85 1.66
C GLU A 32 -5.05 -4.28 1.16
N THR A 33 -5.25 -4.45 -0.15
CA THR A 33 -5.38 -5.77 -0.75
C THR A 33 -4.08 -6.57 -0.62
N LEU A 34 -2.94 -5.94 -0.89
CA LEU A 34 -1.64 -6.59 -0.79
C LEU A 34 -1.30 -6.94 0.66
N GLU A 35 -1.55 -6.03 1.59
CA GLU A 35 -1.33 -6.27 3.02
C GLU A 35 -2.15 -7.47 3.50
N ALA A 36 -3.43 -7.54 3.12
CA ALA A 36 -4.29 -8.64 3.49
C ALA A 36 -3.82 -9.96 2.89
N ALA A 37 -3.40 -9.95 1.62
CA ALA A 37 -2.91 -11.14 0.94
C ALA A 37 -1.64 -11.69 1.62
N ILE A 38 -0.71 -10.81 2.00
CA ILE A 38 0.51 -11.21 2.70
C ILE A 38 0.18 -11.77 4.08
N ALA A 39 -0.73 -11.12 4.82
CA ALA A 39 -1.14 -11.58 6.14
C ALA A 39 -1.76 -12.98 6.10
N ILE A 40 -2.60 -13.24 5.11
CA ILE A 40 -3.23 -14.54 4.90
C ILE A 40 -2.19 -15.60 4.55
N ARG A 41 -1.31 -15.29 3.58
CA ARG A 41 -0.31 -16.23 3.09
C ARG A 41 0.70 -16.63 4.17
N LYS A 42 1.14 -15.66 4.97
CA LYS A 42 2.13 -15.88 6.01
C LYS A 42 1.52 -16.22 7.37
N ASN A 43 0.19 -16.21 7.47
CA ASN A 43 -0.55 -16.45 8.71
C ASN A 43 -0.10 -15.53 9.85
N ILE A 44 0.00 -14.24 9.57
CA ILE A 44 0.35 -13.19 10.53
C ILE A 44 -0.75 -12.15 10.56
N THR A 45 -0.71 -11.22 11.52
CA THR A 45 -1.69 -10.14 11.57
C THR A 45 -1.33 -9.05 10.56
N VAL A 46 -2.32 -8.32 10.07
CA VAL A 46 -2.11 -7.25 9.08
C VAL A 46 -1.23 -6.13 9.65
N ALA A 47 -1.22 -5.94 10.97
CA ALA A 47 -0.35 -4.94 11.60
C ALA A 47 1.14 -5.18 11.30
N ASP A 48 1.52 -6.43 11.03
CA ASP A 48 2.90 -6.80 10.72
C ASP A 48 3.23 -6.71 9.22
N THR A 49 2.27 -6.31 8.39
CA THR A 49 2.40 -6.25 6.93
C THR A 49 2.22 -4.86 6.36
N ARG A 50 2.26 -3.80 7.19
CA ARG A 50 1.96 -2.45 6.74
C ARG A 50 2.93 -1.99 5.63
N ILE A 51 2.37 -1.32 4.63
CA ILE A 51 3.08 -0.88 3.42
C ILE A 51 2.87 0.62 3.25
N SER A 52 3.92 1.34 2.82
CA SER A 52 3.85 2.78 2.63
C SER A 52 2.96 3.16 1.47
N VAL A 53 1.89 3.90 1.75
CA VAL A 53 1.03 4.50 0.73
C VAL A 53 1.76 5.64 0.03
N GLN A 54 2.52 6.45 0.77
CA GLN A 54 3.22 7.60 0.22
C GLN A 54 4.28 7.20 -0.81
N HIS A 55 5.01 6.14 -0.55
CA HIS A 55 5.99 5.61 -1.50
C HIS A 55 5.33 5.27 -2.83
N LEU A 56 4.18 4.60 -2.80
CA LEU A 56 3.45 4.26 -4.00
C LEU A 56 2.95 5.51 -4.73
N ILE A 57 2.37 6.47 -4.01
CA ILE A 57 1.86 7.71 -4.60
C ILE A 57 2.97 8.48 -5.30
N ASP A 58 4.12 8.64 -4.64
CA ASP A 58 5.22 9.45 -5.15
C ASP A 58 5.98 8.77 -6.29
N CYS A 59 6.12 7.46 -6.23
CA CYS A 59 7.08 6.73 -7.08
C CYS A 59 6.43 5.96 -8.23
N ASP A 60 5.13 5.68 -8.18
CA ASP A 60 4.46 4.99 -9.29
C ASP A 60 4.08 6.00 -10.38
N SER A 61 4.95 6.14 -11.38
CA SER A 61 4.76 7.06 -12.49
C SER A 61 3.66 6.64 -13.46
N THR A 62 3.17 5.41 -13.37
CA THR A 62 2.07 4.92 -14.24
C THR A 62 0.70 5.36 -13.73
N ASN A 63 0.62 5.87 -12.50
CA ASN A 63 -0.58 6.45 -11.91
C ASN A 63 -0.36 7.96 -11.69
N VAL A 64 -1.42 8.69 -11.38
CA VAL A 64 -1.40 10.16 -11.35
C VAL A 64 -1.45 10.68 -9.91
N GLY A 65 -0.74 10.03 -9.01
CA GLY A 65 -0.56 10.50 -7.63
C GLY A 65 -1.87 10.81 -6.93
N CYS A 66 -2.03 12.06 -6.50
CA CYS A 66 -3.22 12.51 -5.78
C CYS A 66 -4.37 12.94 -6.68
N VAL A 67 -4.19 12.97 -8.00
CA VAL A 67 -5.27 13.25 -8.96
C VAL A 67 -6.11 12.00 -9.21
N GLY A 68 -5.48 10.83 -9.20
CA GLY A 68 -6.17 9.56 -9.37
C GLY A 68 -5.26 8.50 -9.94
N GLY A 69 -5.81 7.31 -10.15
CA GLY A 69 -5.05 6.19 -10.70
C GLY A 69 -5.85 4.90 -10.70
N TRP A 70 -5.17 3.80 -11.03
CA TRP A 70 -5.75 2.47 -11.17
C TRP A 70 -4.99 1.46 -10.31
N PRO A 71 -5.66 0.70 -9.43
CA PRO A 71 -4.99 -0.33 -8.62
C PRO A 71 -4.21 -1.36 -9.46
N ALA A 72 -4.72 -1.70 -10.65
CA ALA A 72 -4.03 -2.67 -11.52
C ALA A 72 -2.63 -2.20 -11.91
N ARG A 73 -2.43 -0.90 -12.10
CA ARG A 73 -1.11 -0.33 -12.40
C ARG A 73 -0.19 -0.38 -11.19
N ALA A 74 -0.74 -0.21 -9.99
CA ALA A 74 0.01 -0.31 -8.75
C ALA A 74 0.61 -1.72 -8.56
N TRP A 75 -0.10 -2.77 -8.97
CA TRP A 75 0.40 -4.13 -8.92
C TRP A 75 1.68 -4.30 -9.73
N LYS A 76 1.72 -3.70 -10.92
CA LYS A 76 2.93 -3.73 -11.76
C LYS A 76 4.08 -2.99 -11.10
N PHE A 77 3.80 -1.89 -10.42
CA PHE A 77 4.81 -1.15 -9.65
C PHE A 77 5.40 -2.03 -8.55
N PHE A 78 4.56 -2.73 -7.78
CA PHE A 78 5.04 -3.61 -6.72
C PHE A 78 5.93 -4.73 -7.27
N GLN A 79 5.56 -5.30 -8.41
CA GLN A 79 6.35 -6.37 -9.04
C GLN A 79 7.72 -5.87 -9.49
N LYS A 80 7.79 -4.65 -10.00
CA LYS A 80 9.02 -4.07 -10.54
C LYS A 80 9.91 -3.45 -9.46
N SER A 81 9.33 -2.68 -8.56
CA SER A 81 10.05 -1.82 -7.63
C SER A 81 9.98 -2.27 -6.18
N GLY A 82 9.10 -3.22 -5.85
CA GLY A 82 8.89 -3.63 -4.47
C GLY A 82 8.11 -2.61 -3.65
N PHE A 83 8.16 -2.74 -2.34
CA PHE A 83 7.44 -1.86 -1.42
C PHE A 83 8.20 -1.75 -0.10
N VAL A 84 7.88 -0.71 0.68
CA VAL A 84 8.54 -0.43 1.96
C VAL A 84 7.51 -0.20 3.06
N ALA A 85 7.94 -0.33 4.31
CA ALA A 85 7.09 -0.05 5.47
C ALA A 85 6.82 1.45 5.62
N PRO A 86 5.71 1.85 6.27
CA PRO A 86 5.39 3.27 6.46
C PRO A 86 6.45 4.05 7.23
N GLU A 87 7.19 3.41 8.12
CA GLU A 87 8.27 4.05 8.89
C GLU A 87 9.43 4.48 7.99
N ILE A 88 9.63 3.78 6.87
CA ILE A 88 10.70 4.09 5.91
C ILE A 88 10.28 5.23 4.98
N TYR A 89 8.98 5.35 4.70
CA TYR A 89 8.45 6.36 3.78
C TYR A 89 7.08 6.82 4.30
N PRO A 90 7.03 7.80 5.25
CA PRO A 90 5.79 8.19 5.92
C PRO A 90 4.80 8.93 5.02
N TYR A 91 3.50 8.82 5.33
CA TYR A 91 2.44 9.54 4.63
C TYR A 91 2.44 11.02 4.99
N LYS A 92 2.51 11.89 3.96
CA LYS A 92 2.56 13.35 4.14
C LYS A 92 1.71 14.09 3.12
N GLN A 93 0.64 13.47 2.65
CA GLN A 93 -0.15 13.99 1.53
C GLN A 93 -1.31 14.89 1.99
N TYR A 94 -0.97 15.91 2.80
CA TYR A 94 -1.97 16.79 3.40
C TYR A 94 -2.59 17.79 2.42
N LEU A 95 -1.84 18.19 1.38
CA LEU A 95 -2.25 19.25 0.45
C LEU A 95 -2.79 18.72 -0.87
N GLY A 96 -2.87 17.40 -1.04
CA GLY A 96 -3.44 16.79 -2.23
C GLY A 96 -2.59 16.90 -3.50
N THR A 97 -1.31 17.25 -3.39
CA THR A 97 -0.39 17.35 -4.52
C THR A 97 0.61 16.22 -4.52
N LYS A 98 0.96 15.72 -5.72
CA LYS A 98 1.98 14.69 -5.85
C LYS A 98 3.34 15.26 -5.47
N ARG A 99 4.09 14.50 -4.66
CA ARG A 99 5.44 14.87 -4.23
C ARG A 99 6.47 14.16 -5.10
N GLN A 100 7.72 14.64 -5.05
CA GLN A 100 8.83 14.00 -5.73
C GLN A 100 9.14 12.65 -5.08
N CYS A 101 9.38 11.62 -5.90
CA CYS A 101 9.80 10.32 -5.41
C CYS A 101 11.18 10.42 -4.75
N LEU A 102 11.26 9.98 -3.49
CA LEU A 102 12.50 9.99 -2.73
C LEU A 102 13.15 8.59 -2.79
N ALA A 103 14.45 8.54 -3.00
CA ALA A 103 15.17 7.28 -3.05
C ALA A 103 15.21 6.61 -1.68
N ILE A 104 15.11 5.28 -1.69
CA ILE A 104 15.29 4.48 -0.47
C ILE A 104 16.80 4.28 -0.27
N ARG A 105 17.34 4.84 0.81
CA ARG A 105 18.77 4.81 1.09
C ARG A 105 19.28 3.40 1.38
N ASP A 106 18.57 2.67 2.22
CA ASP A 106 18.92 1.31 2.57
C ASP A 106 18.02 0.34 1.79
N LYS A 107 18.57 -0.29 0.76
CA LYS A 107 17.82 -1.20 -0.10
C LYS A 107 17.35 -2.47 0.62
N SER A 108 17.93 -2.79 1.78
CA SER A 108 17.45 -3.92 2.58
C SER A 108 16.04 -3.67 3.14
N ASN A 109 15.59 -2.41 3.19
CA ASN A 109 14.22 -2.06 3.60
C ASN A 109 13.18 -2.31 2.51
N VAL A 110 13.61 -2.58 1.27
CA VAL A 110 12.69 -2.84 0.16
C VAL A 110 12.31 -4.31 0.16
N GLN A 111 11.00 -4.56 0.25
CA GLN A 111 10.44 -5.91 0.17
C GLN A 111 10.02 -6.20 -1.26
N ARG A 112 10.08 -7.47 -1.65
CA ARG A 112 9.72 -7.91 -3.00
C ARG A 112 8.61 -8.93 -2.96
N LEU A 113 7.81 -8.98 -4.01
CA LEU A 113 6.85 -10.05 -4.22
C LEU A 113 7.59 -11.31 -4.67
N ASP A 114 7.21 -12.43 -4.09
CA ASP A 114 7.73 -13.75 -4.46
C ASP A 114 6.93 -14.35 -5.60
#